data_cbeaf47d628fafc572d900cf5c56336b
#
_entry.id   cbeaf47d628fafc572d900cf5c56336b
#
_cell.length_a   1.000
_cell.length_b   1.000
_cell.length_c   1.000
_cell.angle_alpha   90.00
_cell.angle_beta   90.00
_cell.angle_gamma   90.00
#
_symmetry.space_group_name_H-M   'P 1'
#
loop_
_entity.id
_entity.type
_entity.pdbx_description
1 polymer ?
#
loop_
_entity_poly.entity_id
_entity_poly.type
_entity_poly.pdbx_seq_one_letter_code
_entity_poly.pdbx_strand_id
1 'polypeptide(L)'
;MTTGVQFRGTVPANSSRRWFTWGWPEDWHVTWYVVPTTPEQGGPQIDWDVEVERASSDDVTYWLSIQNTTNESVQVEARYAVLN
;
A
#
# COMPACT_ATOMS: atom_id res chain seq x y z
N MET A 1 10.15 -16.95 2.84
CA MET A 1 9.38 -15.72 3.02
C MET A 1 10.29 -14.52 2.80
N THR A 2 9.80 -13.53 2.08
CA THR A 2 10.54 -12.32 1.74
C THR A 2 9.68 -11.11 2.07
N THR A 3 10.28 -10.11 2.70
CA THR A 3 9.60 -8.86 3.00
C THR A 3 10.38 -7.67 2.45
N GLY A 4 9.68 -6.57 2.21
CA GLY A 4 10.33 -5.35 1.74
C GLY A 4 9.39 -4.16 1.69
N VAL A 5 9.95 -3.06 1.22
CA VAL A 5 9.22 -1.81 0.97
C VAL A 5 9.09 -1.64 -0.53
N GLN A 6 7.85 -1.53 -1.01
CA GLN A 6 7.59 -1.34 -2.43
C GLN A 6 7.68 0.11 -2.83
N PHE A 7 7.11 1.00 -2.02
CA PHE A 7 7.17 2.44 -2.30
C PHE A 7 6.95 3.24 -1.02
N ARG A 8 7.36 4.50 -1.11
CA ARG A 8 7.07 5.54 -0.12
C ARG A 8 6.38 6.69 -0.83
N GLY A 9 5.50 7.38 -0.10
CA GLY A 9 4.78 8.50 -0.67
C GLY A 9 4.19 9.39 0.39
N THR A 10 3.59 10.48 -0.05
CA THR A 10 2.89 11.44 0.81
C THR A 10 1.44 11.50 0.38
N VAL A 11 0.53 11.40 1.34
CA VAL A 11 -0.89 11.61 1.13
C VAL A 11 -1.27 12.94 1.76
N PRO A 12 -1.74 13.91 0.97
CA PRO A 12 -2.15 15.20 1.52
C PRO A 12 -3.33 15.07 2.48
N ALA A 13 -3.50 16.08 3.33
CA ALA A 13 -4.58 16.13 4.31
C ALA A 13 -5.94 15.86 3.68
N ASN A 14 -6.76 15.05 4.33
CA ASN A 14 -8.15 14.76 3.93
C ASN A 14 -8.28 14.31 2.47
N SER A 15 -7.27 13.62 1.95
CA SER A 15 -7.19 13.21 0.56
C SER A 15 -6.89 11.74 0.44
N SER A 16 -7.07 11.22 -0.76
CA SER A 16 -6.71 9.85 -1.10
C SER A 16 -5.74 9.86 -2.26
N ARG A 17 -4.85 8.88 -2.27
CA ARG A 17 -3.98 8.59 -3.40
C ARG A 17 -4.02 7.12 -3.70
N ARG A 18 -3.79 6.79 -4.97
CA ARG A 18 -3.79 5.41 -5.46
C ARG A 18 -2.49 5.15 -6.19
N TRP A 19 -1.86 4.03 -5.84
CA TRP A 19 -0.66 3.54 -6.50
C TRP A 19 -0.94 2.16 -7.08
N PHE A 20 -0.15 1.78 -8.07
CA PHE A 20 -0.20 0.41 -8.54
C PHE A 20 1.21 -0.16 -8.65
N THR A 21 1.31 -1.47 -8.53
CA THR A 21 2.54 -2.24 -8.68
C THR A 21 2.27 -3.36 -9.67
N TRP A 22 3.29 -3.81 -10.36
CA TRP A 22 3.11 -4.79 -11.42
C TRP A 22 4.22 -5.83 -11.44
N GLY A 23 4.03 -6.89 -12.23
CA GLY A 23 5.05 -7.91 -12.44
C GLY A 23 5.15 -8.91 -11.31
N TRP A 24 4.12 -9.03 -10.47
CA TRP A 24 4.09 -10.04 -9.42
C TRP A 24 3.68 -11.38 -10.01
N PRO A 25 4.50 -12.46 -9.81
CA PRO A 25 4.11 -13.78 -10.29
C PRO A 25 2.78 -14.22 -9.68
N GLU A 26 1.94 -14.83 -10.50
CA GLU A 26 0.57 -15.17 -10.10
C GLU A 26 0.51 -16.22 -8.98
N ASP A 27 1.54 -17.05 -8.85
CA ASP A 27 1.60 -18.09 -7.83
C ASP A 27 2.22 -17.64 -6.52
N TRP A 28 2.61 -16.37 -6.40
CA TRP A 28 3.12 -15.81 -5.16
C TRP A 28 1.99 -15.42 -4.22
N HIS A 29 2.15 -15.75 -2.95
CA HIS A 29 1.23 -15.33 -1.90
C HIS A 29 1.73 -14.02 -1.31
N VAL A 30 1.19 -12.92 -1.80
CA VAL A 30 1.64 -11.58 -1.43
C VAL A 30 0.61 -10.93 -0.50
N THR A 31 1.08 -10.37 0.59
CA THR A 31 0.27 -9.55 1.48
C THR A 31 0.89 -8.16 1.62
N TRP A 32 0.04 -7.18 1.91
CA TRP A 32 0.42 -5.78 1.94
C TRP A 32 0.12 -5.17 3.30
N TYR A 33 0.99 -4.23 3.70
CA TYR A 33 0.79 -3.36 4.85
C TYR A 33 1.15 -1.94 4.45
N VAL A 34 0.32 -0.98 4.83
CA VAL A 34 0.66 0.43 4.66
C VAL A 34 0.79 1.03 6.03
N VAL A 35 1.94 1.65 6.28
CA VAL A 35 2.28 2.18 7.60
C VAL A 35 2.57 3.67 7.48
N PRO A 36 1.91 4.52 8.28
CA PRO A 36 2.31 5.91 8.38
C PRO A 36 3.70 6.02 9.00
N THR A 37 4.55 6.85 8.42
CA THR A 37 5.87 7.12 8.98
C THR A 37 5.96 8.49 9.64
N THR A 38 4.90 9.30 9.51
CA THR A 38 4.75 10.57 10.24
C THR A 38 3.99 10.27 11.53
N PRO A 39 4.62 10.41 12.72
CA PRO A 39 3.92 10.17 13.97
C PRO A 39 2.82 11.20 14.23
N GLU A 40 1.67 10.73 14.68
CA GLU A 40 0.55 11.59 15.08
C GLU A 40 -0.32 10.84 16.08
N GLN A 41 -0.50 11.40 17.26
CA GLN A 41 -1.32 10.79 18.29
C GLN A 41 -2.78 11.23 18.16
N GLY A 42 -3.69 10.42 18.66
CA GLY A 42 -5.09 10.79 18.80
C GLY A 42 -6.06 9.91 18.03
N GLY A 43 -5.57 9.07 17.15
CA GLY A 43 -6.43 8.16 16.40
C GLY A 43 -5.78 7.63 15.12
N PRO A 44 -6.54 6.87 14.35
CA PRO A 44 -6.04 6.37 13.06
C PRO A 44 -5.72 7.52 12.10
N GLN A 45 -4.62 7.39 11.39
CA GLN A 45 -4.16 8.38 10.42
C GLN A 45 -4.58 8.05 9.00
N ILE A 46 -4.62 6.76 8.68
CA ILE A 46 -4.92 6.30 7.32
C ILE A 46 -5.89 5.14 7.34
N ASP A 47 -6.59 5.02 6.24
CA ASP A 47 -7.34 3.83 5.84
C ASP A 47 -6.81 3.41 4.48
N TRP A 48 -6.66 2.11 4.23
CA TRP A 48 -6.10 1.68 2.96
C TRP A 48 -6.77 0.39 2.49
N ASP A 49 -6.71 0.20 1.18
CA ASP A 49 -7.40 -0.89 0.50
C ASP A 49 -6.52 -1.43 -0.61
N VAL A 50 -6.67 -2.71 -0.90
CA VAL A 50 -5.92 -3.38 -1.97
C VAL A 50 -6.90 -4.01 -2.93
N GLU A 51 -6.76 -3.65 -4.20
CA GLU A 51 -7.49 -4.28 -5.29
C GLU A 51 -6.52 -5.09 -6.14
N VAL A 52 -7.00 -6.18 -6.71
CA VAL A 52 -6.15 -7.15 -7.39
C VAL A 52 -6.60 -7.30 -8.84
N GLU A 53 -5.65 -7.13 -9.74
CA GLU A 53 -5.87 -7.31 -11.18
C GLU A 53 -5.03 -8.48 -11.67
N ARG A 54 -5.65 -9.44 -12.33
CA ARG A 54 -4.92 -10.49 -13.03
C ARG A 54 -4.52 -9.92 -14.40
N ALA A 55 -3.33 -9.34 -14.47
CA ALA A 55 -2.88 -8.58 -15.63
C ALA A 55 -2.59 -9.47 -16.84
N SER A 56 -2.19 -10.72 -16.58
CA SER A 56 -1.95 -11.72 -17.62
C SER A 56 -2.11 -13.12 -17.04
N SER A 57 -1.81 -14.15 -17.83
CA SER A 57 -1.82 -15.52 -17.32
C SER A 57 -0.75 -15.74 -16.24
N ASP A 58 0.30 -14.94 -16.22
CA ASP A 58 1.45 -15.14 -15.35
C ASP A 58 1.63 -14.05 -14.29
N ASP A 59 0.98 -12.89 -14.43
CA ASP A 59 1.27 -11.72 -13.63
C ASP A 59 0.02 -11.15 -12.96
N VAL A 60 0.25 -10.59 -11.77
CA VAL A 60 -0.76 -9.90 -10.96
C VAL A 60 -0.31 -8.46 -10.75
N THR A 61 -1.25 -7.53 -10.84
CA THR A 61 -1.08 -6.14 -10.47
C THR A 61 -1.90 -5.85 -9.22
N TYR A 62 -1.27 -5.22 -8.23
CA TYR A 62 -1.94 -4.78 -7.01
C TYR A 62 -2.11 -3.27 -7.05
N TRP A 63 -3.33 -2.82 -6.78
CA TRP A 63 -3.70 -1.41 -6.70
C TRP A 63 -3.92 -1.08 -5.24
N LEU A 64 -3.17 -0.10 -4.73
CA LEU A 64 -3.28 0.32 -3.34
C LEU A 64 -3.86 1.72 -3.27
N SER A 65 -5.00 1.83 -2.60
CA SER A 65 -5.67 3.12 -2.36
C SER A 65 -5.46 3.47 -0.89
N ILE A 66 -4.92 4.67 -0.63
CA ILE A 66 -4.60 5.11 0.72
C ILE A 66 -5.30 6.44 0.96
N GLN A 67 -6.14 6.47 2.00
CA GLN A 67 -6.86 7.65 2.41
C GLN A 67 -6.24 8.20 3.69
N ASN A 68 -5.91 9.49 3.68
CA ASN A 68 -5.50 10.23 4.86
C ASN A 68 -6.74 10.82 5.52
N THR A 69 -7.03 10.38 6.75
CA THR A 69 -8.22 10.80 7.49
C THR A 69 -7.94 11.97 8.44
N THR A 70 -6.76 12.57 8.33
CA THR A 70 -6.34 13.68 9.18
C THR A 70 -6.29 14.99 8.41
N ASN A 71 -6.10 16.09 9.12
CA ASN A 71 -5.97 17.42 8.52
C ASN A 71 -4.52 17.85 8.31
N GLU A 72 -3.59 16.92 8.31
CA GLU A 72 -2.17 17.14 8.00
C GLU A 72 -1.70 16.12 6.99
N SER A 73 -0.67 16.46 6.20
CA SER A 73 -0.05 15.50 5.30
C SER A 73 0.58 14.36 6.08
N VAL A 74 0.47 13.15 5.54
CA VAL A 74 1.04 11.94 6.15
C VAL A 74 1.96 11.27 5.15
N GLN A 75 3.16 10.93 5.61
CA GLN A 75 4.07 10.09 4.83
C GLN A 75 3.77 8.64 5.13
N VAL A 76 3.77 7.82 4.10
CA VAL A 76 3.43 6.41 4.20
C VAL A 76 4.49 5.55 3.54
N GLU A 77 4.52 4.32 3.97
CA GLU A 77 5.40 3.29 3.43
C GLU A 77 4.56 2.05 3.15
N ALA A 78 4.53 1.63 1.90
CA ALA A 78 3.84 0.40 1.50
C ALA A 78 4.82 -0.76 1.55
N ARG A 79 4.53 -1.70 2.42
CA ARG A 79 5.36 -2.88 2.69
C ARG A 79 4.68 -4.12 2.16
N TYR A 80 5.48 -5.07 1.71
CA TYR A 80 4.97 -6.36 1.26
C TYR A 80 5.63 -7.52 1.99
N ALA A 81 4.92 -8.63 2.01
CA ALA A 81 5.48 -9.92 2.40
C ALA A 81 5.07 -10.96 1.37
N VAL A 82 6.04 -11.73 0.87
CA VAL A 82 5.81 -12.90 0.03
C VAL A 82 5.93 -14.11 0.91
N LEU A 83 4.85 -14.86 1.05
CA LEU A 83 4.72 -15.92 2.07
C LEU A 83 5.22 -17.29 1.62
N ASN A 84 5.42 -17.49 0.31
CA ASN A 84 5.95 -18.76 -0.15
C ASN A 84 7.48 -18.89 -0.07
#